data_a01bd3737a6257f5179bd560f6ef4e89
#
_entry.id   a01bd3737a6257f5179bd560f6ef4e89
#
_cell.length_a   1.000
_cell.length_b   1.000
_cell.length_c   1.000
_cell.angle_alpha   90.00
_cell.angle_beta   90.00
_cell.angle_gamma   90.00
#
_symmetry.space_group_name_H-M   'P 1'
#
loop_
_entity.id
_entity.type
_entity.pdbx_description
1 polymer ?
#
loop_
_entity_poly.entity_id
_entity_poly.type
_entity_poly.pdbx_seq_one_letter_code
_entity_poly.pdbx_strand_id
1 'polypeptide(L)'
;MIEPLRISFTVECSAEHAFDTWTARATAWWPAQHSVSHEEGAQIVFEPRPGGRIFERTSSGEEIEWGVIIEWSRPRRLRYTWHIATDPKNATDVEIVFRPESRAITRVEIEHGGWDRLGEIGPAWREANHAGWDGVSPAYTEACAARD
;
A
#
# COMPACT_ATOMS: atom_id res chain seq x y z
N MET A 1 -15.15 -18.57 5.96
CA MET A 1 -13.85 -17.97 5.67
C MET A 1 -13.98 -16.94 4.55
N ILE A 2 -13.38 -15.78 4.73
CA ILE A 2 -13.44 -14.70 3.73
C ILE A 2 -12.15 -14.74 2.92
N GLU A 3 -12.28 -14.89 1.59
CA GLU A 3 -11.12 -14.96 0.71
C GLU A 3 -10.34 -13.65 0.72
N PRO A 4 -9.00 -13.69 0.65
CA PRO A 4 -8.22 -12.48 0.48
C PRO A 4 -8.49 -11.83 -0.88
N LEU A 5 -8.26 -10.53 -0.96
CA LEU A 5 -8.19 -9.84 -2.24
C LEU A 5 -6.88 -10.20 -2.90
N ARG A 6 -6.93 -10.51 -4.21
CA ARG A 6 -5.73 -10.76 -5.00
C ARG A 6 -5.77 -9.85 -6.22
N ILE A 7 -4.74 -9.03 -6.34
CA ILE A 7 -4.65 -8.03 -7.40
C ILE A 7 -3.30 -8.22 -8.08
N SER A 8 -3.30 -8.26 -9.41
CA SER A 8 -2.07 -8.43 -10.18
C SER A 8 -2.10 -7.52 -11.39
N PHE A 9 -0.99 -6.83 -11.63
CA PHE A 9 -0.83 -5.95 -12.78
C PHE A 9 0.65 -5.77 -13.07
N THR A 10 0.99 -5.18 -14.21
CA THR A 10 2.37 -4.87 -14.56
C THR A 10 2.61 -3.37 -14.52
N VAL A 11 3.85 -2.99 -14.20
CA VAL A 11 4.30 -1.60 -14.24
C VAL A 11 5.53 -1.49 -15.13
N GLU A 12 5.68 -0.34 -15.78
CA GLU A 12 6.73 -0.12 -16.78
C GLU A 12 7.99 0.45 -16.13
N CYS A 13 8.62 -0.36 -15.27
CA CYS A 13 9.88 -0.01 -14.61
C CYS A 13 10.53 -1.26 -14.02
N SER A 14 11.76 -1.11 -13.53
CA SER A 14 12.49 -2.18 -12.84
C SER A 14 11.83 -2.51 -11.50
N ALA A 15 12.14 -3.69 -10.97
CA ALA A 15 11.64 -4.09 -9.66
C ALA A 15 12.12 -3.14 -8.55
N GLU A 16 13.36 -2.68 -8.63
CA GLU A 16 13.90 -1.70 -7.68
C GLU A 16 13.10 -0.40 -7.71
N HIS A 17 12.83 0.12 -8.90
CA HIS A 17 12.05 1.33 -9.04
C HIS A 17 10.60 1.13 -8.58
N ALA A 18 10.02 -0.04 -8.90
CA ALA A 18 8.65 -0.37 -8.50
C ALA A 18 8.53 -0.40 -6.97
N PHE A 19 9.48 -1.04 -6.30
CA PHE A 19 9.51 -1.11 -4.84
C PHE A 19 9.68 0.29 -4.22
N ASP A 20 10.64 1.06 -4.73
CA ASP A 20 10.92 2.39 -4.20
C ASP A 20 9.77 3.37 -4.46
N THR A 21 9.09 3.24 -5.59
CA THR A 21 7.93 4.08 -5.90
C THR A 21 6.81 3.80 -4.89
N TRP A 22 6.58 2.54 -4.54
CA TRP A 22 5.56 2.18 -3.55
C TRP A 22 5.89 2.74 -2.16
N THR A 23 7.15 2.73 -1.78
CA THR A 23 7.58 3.02 -0.41
C THR A 23 8.17 4.42 -0.26
N ALA A 24 9.41 4.62 -0.67
CA ALA A 24 10.12 5.89 -0.46
C ALA A 24 9.47 7.05 -1.19
N ARG A 25 8.78 6.80 -2.29
CA ARG A 25 8.17 7.83 -3.13
C ARG A 25 6.64 7.88 -3.02
N ALA A 26 6.07 7.29 -1.99
CA ALA A 26 4.61 7.22 -1.84
C ALA A 26 3.96 8.60 -1.83
N THR A 27 4.60 9.60 -1.24
CA THR A 27 4.10 10.97 -1.20
C THR A 27 3.81 11.54 -2.59
N ALA A 28 4.60 11.15 -3.58
CA ALA A 28 4.51 11.74 -4.93
C ALA A 28 3.24 11.33 -5.68
N TRP A 29 2.64 10.18 -5.35
CA TRP A 29 1.53 9.65 -6.14
C TRP A 29 0.29 9.23 -5.35
N TRP A 30 0.39 9.07 -4.02
CA TRP A 30 -0.74 8.58 -3.24
C TRP A 30 -1.92 9.55 -3.34
N PRO A 31 -3.10 9.09 -3.79
CA PRO A 31 -4.23 9.99 -3.96
C PRO A 31 -4.74 10.53 -2.62
N ALA A 32 -4.93 11.84 -2.51
CA ALA A 32 -5.38 12.47 -1.28
C ALA A 32 -6.73 11.92 -0.80
N GLN A 33 -7.63 11.58 -1.73
CA GLN A 33 -8.94 11.03 -1.36
C GLN A 33 -8.84 9.63 -0.75
N HIS A 34 -7.70 8.96 -0.87
CA HIS A 34 -7.44 7.66 -0.25
C HIS A 34 -6.55 7.77 0.99
N SER A 35 -6.37 8.96 1.53
CA SER A 35 -5.73 9.20 2.82
C SER A 35 -6.81 9.47 3.88
N VAL A 36 -6.41 9.57 5.14
CA VAL A 36 -7.35 9.86 6.23
C VAL A 36 -7.67 11.35 6.28
N SER A 37 -6.66 12.21 6.14
CA SER A 37 -6.85 13.66 6.22
C SER A 37 -7.47 14.26 4.96
N HIS A 38 -7.35 13.58 3.81
CA HIS A 38 -7.69 14.09 2.49
C HIS A 38 -6.93 15.36 2.12
N GLU A 39 -5.82 15.62 2.78
CA GLU A 39 -5.04 16.84 2.55
C GLU A 39 -4.11 16.65 1.35
N GLU A 40 -4.21 17.56 0.38
CA GLU A 40 -3.28 17.58 -0.74
C GLU A 40 -1.88 17.90 -0.23
N GLY A 41 -0.89 17.11 -0.66
CA GLY A 41 0.48 17.33 -0.26
C GLY A 41 0.87 16.77 1.09
N ALA A 42 -0.01 16.04 1.77
CA ALA A 42 0.37 15.32 2.98
C ALA A 42 1.50 14.34 2.66
N GLN A 43 2.41 14.14 3.59
CA GLN A 43 3.50 13.18 3.41
C GLN A 43 3.02 11.78 3.75
N ILE A 44 3.36 10.82 2.89
CA ILE A 44 3.07 9.41 3.13
C ILE A 44 4.42 8.73 3.37
N VAL A 45 4.60 8.15 4.55
CA VAL A 45 5.91 7.63 4.99
C VAL A 45 5.82 6.12 5.24
N PHE A 46 6.73 5.37 4.61
CA PHE A 46 6.98 3.96 4.91
C PHE A 46 8.36 3.92 5.57
N GLU A 47 8.41 3.67 6.86
CA GLU A 47 9.70 3.55 7.54
C GLU A 47 10.37 2.25 7.08
N PRO A 48 11.62 2.30 6.57
CA PRO A 48 12.19 1.19 5.79
C PRO A 48 12.81 0.08 6.64
N ARG A 49 12.00 -0.55 7.49
CA ARG A 49 12.47 -1.64 8.37
C ARG A 49 11.30 -2.41 8.97
N PRO A 50 11.50 -3.68 9.34
CA PRO A 50 10.50 -4.40 10.15
C PRO A 50 10.22 -3.63 11.45
N GLY A 51 8.95 -3.54 11.82
CA GLY A 51 8.51 -2.75 12.97
C GLY A 51 8.33 -1.27 12.67
N GLY A 52 8.76 -0.80 11.50
CA GLY A 52 8.54 0.58 11.09
C GLY A 52 7.06 0.86 10.86
N ARG A 53 6.69 2.14 10.95
CA ARG A 53 5.29 2.56 10.76
C ARG A 53 5.05 2.97 9.31
N ILE A 54 3.80 2.82 8.89
CA ILE A 54 3.29 3.46 7.69
C ILE A 54 2.32 4.52 8.19
N PHE A 55 2.54 5.78 7.81
CA PHE A 55 1.69 6.86 8.31
C PHE A 55 1.64 8.04 7.34
N GLU A 56 0.62 8.88 7.50
CA GLU A 56 0.58 10.17 6.83
C GLU A 56 0.91 11.28 7.83
N ARG A 57 1.61 12.29 7.34
CA ARG A 57 1.91 13.48 8.14
C ARG A 57 1.29 14.69 7.46
N THR A 58 0.40 15.38 8.18
CA THR A 58 -0.29 16.56 7.66
C THR A 58 0.59 17.80 7.78
N SER A 59 0.16 18.89 7.15
CA SER A 59 0.87 20.18 7.24
C SER A 59 0.94 20.72 8.66
N SER A 60 0.01 20.32 9.53
CA SER A 60 0.04 20.71 10.95
C SER A 60 1.00 19.87 11.77
N GLY A 61 1.62 18.84 11.18
CA GLY A 61 2.51 17.94 11.88
C GLY A 61 1.83 16.73 12.51
N GLU A 62 0.53 16.58 12.34
CA GLU A 62 -0.19 15.43 12.85
C GLU A 62 0.25 14.17 12.06
N GLU A 63 0.52 13.08 12.79
CA GLU A 63 0.86 11.79 12.19
C GLU A 63 -0.28 10.81 12.42
N ILE A 64 -0.78 10.24 11.34
CA ILE A 64 -1.89 9.29 11.38
C ILE A 64 -1.37 7.95 10.89
N GLU A 65 -1.27 6.96 11.78
CA GLU A 65 -0.72 5.66 11.44
C GLU A 65 -1.69 4.86 10.58
N TRP A 66 -1.18 4.22 9.53
CA TRP A 66 -1.95 3.35 8.64
C TRP A 66 -1.62 1.87 8.83
N GLY A 67 -0.45 1.55 9.34
CA GLY A 67 -0.02 0.19 9.53
C GLY A 67 1.41 0.07 10.03
N VAL A 68 1.89 -1.17 10.10
CA VAL A 68 3.23 -1.51 10.60
C VAL A 68 3.89 -2.48 9.63
N ILE A 69 5.15 -2.22 9.29
CA ILE A 69 5.95 -3.07 8.41
C ILE A 69 6.28 -4.38 9.14
N ILE A 70 6.00 -5.50 8.48
CA ILE A 70 6.34 -6.83 8.98
C ILE A 70 7.59 -7.37 8.29
N GLU A 71 7.70 -7.17 6.98
CA GLU A 71 8.85 -7.63 6.21
C GLU A 71 9.24 -6.56 5.19
N TRP A 72 10.53 -6.27 5.13
CA TRP A 72 11.11 -5.33 4.18
C TRP A 72 12.21 -6.04 3.41
N SER A 73 11.87 -6.63 2.27
CA SER A 73 12.80 -7.41 1.44
C SER A 73 12.94 -6.79 0.06
N ARG A 74 13.55 -5.61 0.03
CA ARG A 74 13.76 -4.85 -1.21
C ARG A 74 14.66 -5.62 -2.18
N PRO A 75 14.34 -5.71 -3.45
CA PRO A 75 13.20 -5.11 -4.16
C PRO A 75 12.06 -6.10 -4.43
N ARG A 76 12.00 -7.21 -3.70
CA ARG A 76 11.16 -8.36 -4.04
C ARG A 76 9.85 -8.42 -3.28
N ARG A 77 9.83 -8.05 -2.02
CA ARG A 77 8.69 -8.35 -1.17
C ARG A 77 8.53 -7.32 -0.06
N LEU A 78 7.28 -6.94 0.17
CA LEU A 78 6.90 -6.03 1.25
C LEU A 78 5.67 -6.63 1.92
N ARG A 79 5.69 -6.73 3.25
CA ARG A 79 4.53 -7.18 4.02
C ARG A 79 4.28 -6.20 5.15
N TYR A 80 3.02 -5.88 5.36
CA TYR A 80 2.65 -4.96 6.45
C TYR A 80 1.23 -5.21 6.92
N THR A 81 0.92 -4.74 8.12
CA THR A 81 -0.44 -4.68 8.60
C THR A 81 -1.07 -3.39 8.10
N TRP A 82 -2.40 -3.35 8.00
CA TRP A 82 -3.10 -2.24 7.39
C TRP A 82 -4.37 -1.91 8.17
N HIS A 83 -4.46 -0.68 8.67
CA HIS A 83 -5.63 -0.21 9.42
C HIS A 83 -5.98 1.24 9.08
N ILE A 84 -5.80 1.62 7.81
CA ILE A 84 -6.11 2.98 7.36
C ILE A 84 -7.56 3.33 7.72
N ALA A 85 -7.75 4.50 8.34
CA ALA A 85 -9.06 5.00 8.76
C ALA A 85 -9.79 4.08 9.76
N THR A 86 -9.06 3.23 10.48
CA THR A 86 -9.68 2.33 11.46
C THR A 86 -8.73 2.09 12.64
N ASP A 87 -9.19 1.34 13.63
CA ASP A 87 -8.42 1.03 14.84
C ASP A 87 -7.33 0.00 14.53
N PRO A 88 -6.11 0.14 15.09
CA PRO A 88 -5.05 -0.86 14.91
C PRO A 88 -5.45 -2.30 15.25
N LYS A 89 -6.37 -2.50 16.18
CA LYS A 89 -6.87 -3.86 16.50
C LYS A 89 -7.64 -4.48 15.34
N ASN A 90 -8.10 -3.68 14.38
CA ASN A 90 -8.80 -4.14 13.19
C ASN A 90 -7.86 -4.25 11.98
N ALA A 91 -6.56 -4.31 12.22
CA ALA A 91 -5.57 -4.40 11.16
C ALA A 91 -5.74 -5.68 10.35
N THR A 92 -5.59 -5.53 9.05
CA THR A 92 -5.55 -6.63 8.09
C THR A 92 -4.13 -6.80 7.60
N ASP A 93 -3.88 -7.77 6.72
CA ASP A 93 -2.53 -8.09 6.25
C ASP A 93 -2.41 -7.81 4.76
N VAL A 94 -1.34 -7.12 4.38
CA VAL A 94 -1.02 -6.86 2.97
C VAL A 94 0.35 -7.45 2.66
N GLU A 95 0.41 -8.17 1.55
CA GLU A 95 1.68 -8.65 0.98
C GLU A 95 1.77 -8.16 -0.45
N ILE A 96 2.91 -7.58 -0.81
CA ILE A 96 3.17 -7.14 -2.18
C ILE A 96 4.46 -7.80 -2.65
N VAL A 97 4.37 -8.49 -3.78
CA VAL A 97 5.51 -9.14 -4.42
C VAL A 97 5.80 -8.41 -5.74
N PHE A 98 7.05 -8.05 -5.94
CA PHE A 98 7.51 -7.35 -7.14
C PHE A 98 8.36 -8.33 -7.95
N ARG A 99 7.79 -8.87 -9.05
CA ARG A 99 8.46 -9.88 -9.89
C ARG A 99 8.99 -9.24 -11.15
N PRO A 100 10.31 -9.15 -11.34
CA PRO A 100 10.84 -8.59 -12.58
C PRO A 100 10.53 -9.54 -13.74
N GLU A 101 9.89 -9.02 -14.78
CA GLU A 101 9.67 -9.75 -16.04
C GLU A 101 10.74 -9.37 -17.06
N SER A 102 11.28 -8.16 -16.93
CA SER A 102 12.44 -7.67 -17.68
C SER A 102 13.04 -6.53 -16.90
N ARG A 103 14.06 -5.88 -17.44
CA ARG A 103 14.65 -4.68 -16.81
C ARG A 103 13.66 -3.51 -16.77
N ALA A 104 12.69 -3.52 -17.66
CA ALA A 104 11.76 -2.41 -17.85
C ALA A 104 10.33 -2.74 -17.45
N ILE A 105 10.05 -3.97 -17.03
CA ILE A 105 8.69 -4.39 -16.68
C ILE A 105 8.71 -5.25 -15.42
N THR A 106 7.86 -4.92 -14.48
CA THR A 106 7.70 -5.66 -13.24
C THR A 106 6.24 -6.02 -13.05
N ARG A 107 5.98 -7.27 -12.66
CA ARG A 107 4.65 -7.71 -12.23
C ARG A 107 4.51 -7.45 -10.75
N VAL A 108 3.42 -6.77 -10.38
CA VAL A 108 3.10 -6.46 -8.98
C VAL A 108 1.93 -7.35 -8.58
N GLU A 109 2.12 -8.14 -7.53
CA GLU A 109 1.09 -9.03 -7.02
C GLU A 109 0.78 -8.65 -5.58
N ILE A 110 -0.49 -8.31 -5.31
CA ILE A 110 -0.94 -7.86 -4.01
C ILE A 110 -1.92 -8.89 -3.46
N GLU A 111 -1.68 -9.32 -2.23
CA GLU A 111 -2.64 -10.14 -1.49
C GLU A 111 -3.00 -9.39 -0.20
N HIS A 112 -4.28 -9.14 0.00
CA HIS A 112 -4.79 -8.39 1.15
C HIS A 112 -5.84 -9.25 1.84
N GLY A 113 -5.54 -9.73 3.03
CA GLY A 113 -6.38 -10.67 3.76
C GLY A 113 -6.48 -10.37 5.24
N GLY A 114 -7.00 -11.34 5.99
CA GLY A 114 -7.24 -11.17 7.42
C GLY A 114 -8.63 -10.64 7.75
N TRP A 115 -9.54 -10.66 6.78
CA TRP A 115 -10.90 -10.12 6.92
C TRP A 115 -11.71 -10.83 8.00
N ASP A 116 -11.42 -12.09 8.26
CA ASP A 116 -12.12 -12.86 9.29
C ASP A 116 -11.92 -12.29 10.69
N ARG A 117 -10.82 -11.57 10.92
CA ARG A 117 -10.56 -10.93 12.23
C ARG A 117 -11.55 -9.82 12.53
N LEU A 118 -12.20 -9.27 11.52
CA LEU A 118 -13.13 -8.17 11.68
C LEU A 118 -14.55 -8.63 12.02
N GLY A 119 -14.79 -9.94 12.06
CA GLY A 119 -16.11 -10.49 12.37
C GLY A 119 -17.14 -10.06 11.33
N GLU A 120 -18.28 -9.57 11.80
CA GLU A 120 -19.41 -9.27 10.95
C GLU A 120 -19.14 -8.15 9.92
N ILE A 121 -18.22 -7.24 10.20
CA ILE A 121 -17.90 -6.15 9.28
C ILE A 121 -16.89 -6.56 8.21
N GLY A 122 -16.30 -7.75 8.31
CA GLY A 122 -15.27 -8.24 7.40
C GLY A 122 -15.64 -8.16 5.93
N PRO A 123 -16.80 -8.72 5.50
CA PRO A 123 -17.18 -8.68 4.09
C PRO A 123 -17.32 -7.25 3.53
N ALA A 124 -17.93 -6.35 4.29
CA ALA A 124 -18.08 -4.97 3.87
C ALA A 124 -16.74 -4.24 3.80
N TRP A 125 -15.86 -4.53 4.76
CA TRP A 125 -14.52 -3.92 4.80
C TRP A 125 -13.67 -4.39 3.64
N ARG A 126 -13.78 -5.68 3.28
CA ARG A 126 -13.11 -6.24 2.11
C ARG A 126 -13.51 -5.50 0.84
N GLU A 127 -14.83 -5.28 0.66
CA GLU A 127 -15.32 -4.57 -0.52
C GLU A 127 -14.86 -3.11 -0.54
N ALA A 128 -14.84 -2.44 0.60
CA ALA A 128 -14.35 -1.06 0.69
C ALA A 128 -12.88 -0.96 0.31
N ASN A 129 -12.06 -1.92 0.76
CA ASN A 129 -10.64 -1.96 0.42
C ASN A 129 -10.42 -2.35 -1.04
N HIS A 130 -11.26 -3.23 -1.60
CA HIS A 130 -11.19 -3.55 -3.02
C HIS A 130 -11.39 -2.28 -3.86
N ALA A 131 -12.40 -1.49 -3.53
CA ALA A 131 -12.62 -0.21 -4.20
C ALA A 131 -11.44 0.75 -4.01
N GLY A 132 -10.83 0.74 -2.82
CA GLY A 132 -9.63 1.53 -2.54
C GLY A 132 -8.46 1.16 -3.43
N TRP A 133 -8.21 -0.15 -3.62
CA TRP A 133 -7.16 -0.61 -4.52
C TRP A 133 -7.40 -0.18 -5.96
N ASP A 134 -8.66 -0.15 -6.41
CA ASP A 134 -9.01 0.31 -7.74
C ASP A 134 -8.66 1.79 -7.95
N GLY A 135 -8.62 2.58 -6.90
CA GLY A 135 -8.22 3.98 -6.97
C GLY A 135 -6.70 4.17 -6.83
N VAL A 136 -6.08 3.36 -5.99
CA VAL A 136 -4.64 3.47 -5.67
C VAL A 136 -3.77 2.89 -6.79
N SER A 137 -4.14 1.72 -7.34
CA SER A 137 -3.31 1.01 -8.32
C SER A 137 -3.04 1.79 -9.60
N PRO A 138 -4.02 2.49 -10.22
CA PRO A 138 -3.72 3.28 -11.42
C PRO A 138 -2.76 4.43 -11.14
N ALA A 139 -2.89 5.11 -9.99
CA ALA A 139 -1.99 6.21 -9.63
C ALA A 139 -0.56 5.70 -9.47
N TYR A 140 -0.40 4.56 -8.82
CA TYR A 140 0.89 3.92 -8.67
C TYR A 140 1.49 3.51 -10.02
N THR A 141 0.68 2.89 -10.88
CA THR A 141 1.12 2.44 -12.21
C THR A 141 1.64 3.62 -13.03
N GLU A 142 0.93 4.74 -13.00
CA GLU A 142 1.35 5.95 -13.69
C GLU A 142 2.67 6.49 -13.12
N ALA A 143 2.81 6.48 -11.80
CA ALA A 143 4.04 6.94 -11.14
C ALA A 143 5.24 6.06 -11.50
N CYS A 144 5.05 4.75 -11.64
CA CYS A 144 6.13 3.85 -12.04
C CYS A 144 6.62 4.12 -13.46
N ALA A 145 5.72 4.48 -14.36
CA ALA A 145 6.06 4.79 -15.74
C ALA A 145 6.72 6.15 -15.89
N ALA A 146 6.44 7.08 -14.97
CA ALA A 146 7.03 8.42 -15.00
C ALA A 146 8.50 8.34 -14.56
N ARG A 147 9.38 8.88 -15.38
CA ARG A 147 10.81 8.91 -15.07
C ARG A 147 11.25 10.34 -14.87
N ASP A 148 11.89 10.56 -13.78
CA ASP A 148 12.43 11.87 -13.41
C ASP A 148 13.65 12.22 -14.25
#